data_c579ecbefcf2a8e7c68c0ec8be419622
#
_entry.id   c579ecbefcf2a8e7c68c0ec8be419622
#
_cell.length_a   1.000
_cell.length_b   1.000
_cell.length_c   1.000
_cell.angle_alpha   90.00
_cell.angle_beta   90.00
_cell.angle_gamma   90.00
#
_symmetry.space_group_name_H-M   'P 1'
#
loop_
_entity.id
_entity.type
_entity.pdbx_description
1 polymer ?
#
loop_
_entity_poly.entity_id
_entity_poly.type
_entity_poly.pdbx_seq_one_letter_code
_entity_poly.pdbx_strand_id
1 'polypeptide(L)'
;MDIGKNNRSKLTVAAKEMISEVRSEATLLKAGALQNAIFNSANFSSIATDARGVIQIFNVGAERMLGYTAAEVMNQITPADISDPQEVIARAEELTLELGTPITPGFEALVFKASRGIEDIYELTYIRKDGSRFPAVVSVTALRDEQDAIIGYLLIGTDNTARKQAEEALLKAGALQNAIFNSANFSSIATDARGVIQIFNVGAERMLGYMAAEVMNQITPADISDPQEVIARAEELTLELGTPITPGFEALVFKASRGIEDIYELTYIRKDGSRFPAVVSVTALRDEQ
;
A
#
# COMPACT_ATOMS: atom_id res chain seq x y z
N MET A 1 37.60 21.24 -69.47
CA MET A 1 37.36 21.82 -68.07
C MET A 1 36.30 21.04 -67.35
N ASP A 2 36.52 19.75 -66.94
CA ASP A 2 35.46 18.99 -66.23
C ASP A 2 36.00 18.01 -65.19
N ILE A 3 37.28 18.04 -64.83
CA ILE A 3 37.89 17.15 -63.89
C ILE A 3 37.67 17.65 -62.43
N GLY A 4 37.45 18.95 -62.23
CA GLY A 4 37.26 19.55 -60.86
C GLY A 4 35.88 19.37 -60.22
N LYS A 5 34.81 19.22 -61.02
CA LYS A 5 33.44 19.05 -60.50
C LYS A 5 33.21 17.64 -59.98
N ASN A 6 33.79 16.63 -60.60
CA ASN A 6 33.62 15.22 -60.20
C ASN A 6 34.33 14.88 -58.90
N ASN A 7 35.48 15.54 -58.61
CA ASN A 7 36.20 15.33 -57.34
C ASN A 7 35.52 16.01 -56.16
N ARG A 8 34.88 17.17 -56.30
CA ARG A 8 34.11 17.84 -55.22
C ARG A 8 32.85 17.05 -54.87
N SER A 9 32.17 16.46 -55.86
CA SER A 9 30.99 15.63 -55.62
C SER A 9 31.31 14.37 -54.82
N LYS A 10 32.40 13.67 -55.15
CA LYS A 10 32.86 12.47 -54.43
C LYS A 10 33.30 12.78 -52.99
N LEU A 11 34.00 13.89 -52.76
CA LEU A 11 34.37 14.35 -51.42
C LEU A 11 33.18 14.71 -50.56
N THR A 12 32.14 15.31 -51.16
CA THR A 12 30.90 15.66 -50.45
C THR A 12 30.08 14.44 -50.08
N VAL A 13 30.06 13.40 -50.90
CA VAL A 13 29.39 12.12 -50.60
C VAL A 13 30.13 11.38 -49.49
N ALA A 14 31.45 11.23 -49.59
CA ALA A 14 32.25 10.58 -48.57
C ALA A 14 32.18 11.29 -47.21
N ALA A 15 32.14 12.64 -47.19
CA ALA A 15 31.94 13.40 -45.95
C ALA A 15 30.54 13.18 -45.33
N LYS A 16 29.49 13.07 -46.17
CA LYS A 16 28.13 12.76 -45.69
C LYS A 16 28.03 11.34 -45.10
N GLU A 17 28.67 10.36 -45.74
CA GLU A 17 28.73 8.98 -45.26
C GLU A 17 29.46 8.91 -43.92
N MET A 18 30.64 9.52 -43.78
CA MET A 18 31.37 9.60 -42.52
C MET A 18 30.56 10.28 -41.41
N ILE A 19 29.85 11.37 -41.70
CA ILE A 19 28.99 12.05 -40.73
C ILE A 19 27.83 11.15 -40.31
N SER A 20 27.26 10.36 -41.23
CA SER A 20 26.19 9.40 -40.96
C SER A 20 26.68 8.26 -40.08
N GLU A 21 27.87 7.69 -40.36
CA GLU A 21 28.48 6.65 -39.54
C GLU A 21 28.77 7.13 -38.12
N VAL A 22 29.42 8.29 -37.95
CA VAL A 22 29.72 8.88 -36.66
C VAL A 22 28.41 9.17 -35.85
N ARG A 23 27.37 9.61 -36.52
CA ARG A 23 26.06 9.80 -35.83
C ARG A 23 25.42 8.48 -35.43
N SER A 24 25.51 7.45 -36.27
CA SER A 24 25.00 6.12 -35.94
C SER A 24 25.75 5.51 -34.74
N GLU A 25 27.08 5.59 -34.76
CA GLU A 25 27.93 5.11 -33.68
C GLU A 25 27.68 5.86 -32.37
N ALA A 26 27.56 7.19 -32.40
CA ALA A 26 27.19 8.00 -31.24
C ALA A 26 25.79 7.66 -30.67
N THR A 27 24.85 7.31 -31.55
CA THR A 27 23.49 6.89 -31.16
C THR A 27 23.52 5.53 -30.49
N LEU A 28 24.27 4.57 -31.02
CA LEU A 28 24.46 3.25 -30.43
C LEU A 28 25.15 3.32 -29.05
N LEU A 29 26.20 4.15 -28.93
CA LEU A 29 26.89 4.38 -27.65
C LEU A 29 25.96 5.00 -26.59
N LYS A 30 25.12 5.97 -26.98
CA LYS A 30 24.12 6.55 -26.06
C LYS A 30 23.06 5.54 -25.64
N ALA A 31 22.56 4.73 -26.57
CA ALA A 31 21.59 3.69 -26.28
C ALA A 31 22.18 2.65 -25.31
N GLY A 32 23.40 2.20 -25.55
CA GLY A 32 24.13 1.27 -24.66
C GLY A 32 24.38 1.86 -23.28
N ALA A 33 24.78 3.12 -23.19
CA ALA A 33 24.99 3.80 -21.92
C ALA A 33 23.68 3.95 -21.12
N LEU A 34 22.56 4.25 -21.79
CA LEU A 34 21.26 4.34 -21.16
C LEU A 34 20.77 2.96 -20.67
N GLN A 35 20.90 1.92 -21.50
CA GLN A 35 20.59 0.55 -21.09
C GLN A 35 21.42 0.12 -19.87
N ASN A 36 22.73 0.40 -19.85
CA ASN A 36 23.57 0.10 -18.71
C ASN A 36 23.18 0.89 -17.46
N ALA A 37 22.79 2.15 -17.58
CA ALA A 37 22.34 2.97 -16.46
C ALA A 37 21.01 2.45 -15.86
N ILE A 38 20.07 2.07 -16.71
CA ILE A 38 18.80 1.47 -16.28
C ILE A 38 19.07 0.11 -15.63
N PHE A 39 19.84 -0.74 -16.28
CA PHE A 39 20.16 -2.08 -15.79
C PHE A 39 20.92 -2.05 -14.44
N ASN A 40 21.87 -1.13 -14.29
CA ASN A 40 22.65 -0.96 -13.06
C ASN A 40 21.98 -0.04 -12.02
N SER A 41 20.68 0.19 -12.13
CA SER A 41 19.94 0.88 -11.09
C SER A 41 20.12 0.15 -9.75
N ALA A 42 20.36 0.91 -8.68
CA ALA A 42 20.50 0.36 -7.33
C ALA A 42 19.17 0.03 -6.65
N ASN A 43 18.03 0.44 -7.26
CA ASN A 43 16.71 0.38 -6.63
C ASN A 43 15.98 -0.94 -6.88
N PHE A 44 16.47 -1.77 -7.79
CA PHE A 44 15.91 -3.10 -8.05
C PHE A 44 17.01 -4.11 -8.37
N SER A 45 16.78 -5.36 -8.00
CA SER A 45 17.61 -6.46 -8.48
C SER A 45 17.19 -6.85 -9.88
N SER A 46 18.16 -7.02 -10.78
CA SER A 46 17.95 -7.57 -12.12
C SER A 46 18.85 -8.79 -12.27
N ILE A 47 18.22 -9.95 -12.34
CA ILE A 47 18.88 -11.25 -12.39
C ILE A 47 18.43 -11.93 -13.68
N ALA A 48 19.36 -12.21 -14.59
CA ALA A 48 19.05 -13.01 -15.77
C ALA A 48 19.71 -14.39 -15.66
N THR A 49 18.99 -15.42 -16.13
CA THR A 49 19.44 -16.81 -16.09
C THR A 49 19.54 -17.38 -17.50
N ASP A 50 20.20 -18.52 -17.63
CA ASP A 50 20.02 -19.40 -18.78
C ASP A 50 18.68 -20.16 -18.71
N ALA A 51 18.36 -20.96 -19.71
CA ALA A 51 17.12 -21.76 -19.75
C ALA A 51 17.02 -22.79 -18.62
N ARG A 52 18.12 -23.16 -17.97
CA ARG A 52 18.18 -24.11 -16.85
C ARG A 52 18.08 -23.40 -15.48
N GLY A 53 18.08 -22.06 -15.48
CA GLY A 53 17.97 -21.26 -14.28
C GLY A 53 19.29 -20.81 -13.67
N VAL A 54 20.41 -21.15 -14.28
CA VAL A 54 21.72 -20.72 -13.75
C VAL A 54 21.90 -19.23 -14.01
N ILE A 55 22.20 -18.44 -12.98
CA ILE A 55 22.36 -16.98 -13.06
C ILE A 55 23.51 -16.64 -14.01
N GLN A 56 23.23 -15.83 -15.03
CA GLN A 56 24.20 -15.33 -16.01
C GLN A 56 24.48 -13.85 -15.86
N ILE A 57 23.51 -13.11 -15.32
CA ILE A 57 23.63 -11.66 -15.10
C ILE A 57 23.09 -11.37 -13.68
N PHE A 58 23.82 -10.53 -12.98
CA PHE A 58 23.50 -10.10 -11.63
C PHE A 58 23.91 -8.63 -11.49
N ASN A 59 22.96 -7.70 -11.49
CA ASN A 59 23.23 -6.28 -11.55
C ASN A 59 23.71 -5.71 -10.19
N VAL A 60 24.19 -4.47 -10.19
CA VAL A 60 24.63 -3.77 -8.97
C VAL A 60 23.50 -3.65 -7.93
N GLY A 61 22.24 -3.52 -8.39
CA GLY A 61 21.09 -3.51 -7.49
C GLY A 61 20.92 -4.84 -6.77
N ALA A 62 21.09 -5.97 -7.46
CA ALA A 62 21.06 -7.29 -6.86
C ALA A 62 22.21 -7.51 -5.86
N GLU A 63 23.43 -7.06 -6.20
CA GLU A 63 24.59 -7.13 -5.29
C GLU A 63 24.32 -6.38 -3.98
N ARG A 64 23.83 -5.15 -4.07
CA ARG A 64 23.50 -4.32 -2.90
C ARG A 64 22.36 -4.88 -2.06
N MET A 65 21.32 -5.38 -2.73
CA MET A 65 20.11 -5.88 -2.08
C MET A 65 20.35 -7.22 -1.39
N LEU A 66 21.10 -8.12 -2.03
CA LEU A 66 21.29 -9.50 -1.58
C LEU A 66 22.65 -9.74 -0.88
N GLY A 67 23.61 -8.81 -1.01
CA GLY A 67 24.90 -8.90 -0.34
C GLY A 67 25.90 -9.87 -0.97
N TYR A 68 25.54 -10.49 -2.11
CA TYR A 68 26.46 -11.29 -2.93
C TYR A 68 27.09 -10.41 -3.99
N THR A 69 28.31 -10.73 -4.39
CA THR A 69 28.89 -10.19 -5.62
C THR A 69 28.44 -11.02 -6.84
N ALA A 70 28.41 -10.41 -8.02
CA ALA A 70 28.09 -11.13 -9.25
C ALA A 70 29.01 -12.35 -9.48
N ALA A 71 30.30 -12.21 -9.15
CA ALA A 71 31.26 -13.30 -9.26
C ALA A 71 30.96 -14.52 -8.39
N GLU A 72 30.27 -14.34 -7.28
CA GLU A 72 29.91 -15.43 -6.35
C GLU A 72 28.69 -16.21 -6.78
N VAL A 73 27.84 -15.63 -7.62
CA VAL A 73 26.54 -16.22 -7.97
C VAL A 73 26.45 -16.62 -9.45
N MET A 74 27.11 -15.87 -10.33
CA MET A 74 27.06 -16.14 -11.78
C MET A 74 27.70 -17.50 -12.13
N ASN A 75 27.02 -18.25 -12.98
CA ASN A 75 27.40 -19.61 -13.39
C ASN A 75 27.48 -20.63 -12.24
N GLN A 76 26.94 -20.32 -11.06
CA GLN A 76 27.06 -21.18 -9.88
C GLN A 76 25.72 -21.58 -9.28
N ILE A 77 24.79 -20.63 -9.12
CA ILE A 77 23.53 -20.85 -8.42
C ILE A 77 22.33 -20.38 -9.27
N THR A 78 21.14 -20.70 -8.79
CA THR A 78 19.85 -20.28 -9.36
C THR A 78 19.17 -19.26 -8.45
N PRO A 79 18.17 -18.49 -8.91
CA PRO A 79 17.36 -17.63 -8.05
C PRO A 79 16.65 -18.37 -6.90
N ALA A 80 16.39 -19.65 -7.02
CA ALA A 80 15.80 -20.45 -5.94
C ALA A 80 16.73 -20.58 -4.73
N ASP A 81 18.06 -20.57 -4.94
CA ASP A 81 19.05 -20.71 -3.87
C ASP A 81 19.15 -19.45 -2.98
N ILE A 82 18.66 -18.30 -3.46
CA ILE A 82 18.60 -17.03 -2.71
C ILE A 82 17.16 -16.70 -2.28
N SER A 83 16.26 -17.64 -2.36
CA SER A 83 14.85 -17.53 -2.01
C SER A 83 14.52 -18.44 -0.82
N ASP A 84 13.45 -18.13 -0.08
CA ASP A 84 12.99 -19.01 1.01
C ASP A 84 12.53 -20.36 0.47
N PRO A 85 13.15 -21.48 0.86
CA PRO A 85 12.83 -22.79 0.32
C PRO A 85 11.39 -23.21 0.59
N GLN A 86 10.81 -22.83 1.74
CA GLN A 86 9.45 -23.23 2.09
C GLN A 86 8.44 -22.48 1.23
N GLU A 87 8.68 -21.18 0.94
CA GLU A 87 7.83 -20.40 0.04
C GLU A 87 7.92 -20.90 -1.40
N VAL A 88 9.10 -21.33 -1.85
CA VAL A 88 9.29 -21.93 -3.19
C VAL A 88 8.55 -23.27 -3.32
N ILE A 89 8.56 -24.09 -2.26
CA ILE A 89 7.79 -25.35 -2.22
C ILE A 89 6.29 -25.06 -2.24
N ALA A 90 5.81 -24.18 -1.37
CA ALA A 90 4.40 -23.81 -1.31
C ALA A 90 3.90 -23.25 -2.65
N ARG A 91 4.72 -22.42 -3.32
CA ARG A 91 4.40 -21.91 -4.66
C ARG A 91 4.29 -23.01 -5.71
N ALA A 92 5.16 -24.02 -5.67
CA ALA A 92 5.07 -25.16 -6.59
C ALA A 92 3.76 -25.94 -6.38
N GLU A 93 3.35 -26.15 -5.14
CA GLU A 93 2.11 -26.82 -4.78
C GLU A 93 0.88 -26.00 -5.24
N GLU A 94 0.86 -24.70 -4.95
CA GLU A 94 -0.21 -23.80 -5.36
C GLU A 94 -0.39 -23.76 -6.88
N LEU A 95 0.69 -23.58 -7.62
CA LEU A 95 0.68 -23.58 -9.08
C LEU A 95 0.28 -24.94 -9.67
N THR A 96 0.67 -26.06 -9.01
CA THR A 96 0.25 -27.42 -9.40
C THR A 96 -1.28 -27.56 -9.29
N LEU A 97 -1.87 -27.04 -8.22
CA LEU A 97 -3.32 -27.05 -8.02
C LEU A 97 -4.04 -26.11 -9.00
N GLU A 98 -3.52 -24.89 -9.18
CA GLU A 98 -4.10 -23.88 -10.08
C GLU A 98 -4.12 -24.35 -11.53
N LEU A 99 -3.02 -24.93 -11.99
CA LEU A 99 -2.80 -25.24 -13.43
C LEU A 99 -3.00 -26.72 -13.78
N GLY A 100 -3.25 -27.57 -12.81
CA GLY A 100 -3.47 -29.01 -13.02
C GLY A 100 -2.26 -29.76 -13.61
N THR A 101 -1.05 -29.21 -13.46
CA THR A 101 0.19 -29.75 -13.98
C THR A 101 1.21 -29.85 -12.86
N PRO A 102 1.84 -31.03 -12.60
CA PRO A 102 2.88 -31.14 -11.59
C PRO A 102 4.04 -30.18 -11.85
N ILE A 103 4.41 -29.40 -10.85
CA ILE A 103 5.49 -28.40 -10.91
C ILE A 103 6.51 -28.75 -9.83
N THR A 104 7.78 -28.87 -10.24
CA THR A 104 8.86 -29.22 -9.33
C THR A 104 9.23 -28.00 -8.46
N PRO A 105 9.32 -28.16 -7.12
CA PRO A 105 9.89 -27.13 -6.26
C PRO A 105 11.29 -26.71 -6.68
N GLY A 106 11.57 -25.41 -6.65
CA GLY A 106 12.85 -24.85 -7.07
C GLY A 106 12.68 -23.83 -8.19
N PHE A 107 13.66 -23.75 -9.08
CA PHE A 107 13.64 -22.74 -10.15
C PHE A 107 12.41 -22.83 -11.06
N GLU A 108 11.93 -24.05 -11.37
CA GLU A 108 10.74 -24.24 -12.18
C GLU A 108 9.51 -23.49 -11.60
N ALA A 109 9.30 -23.58 -10.30
CA ALA A 109 8.19 -22.90 -9.63
C ALA A 109 8.27 -21.37 -9.77
N LEU A 110 9.46 -20.80 -9.88
CA LEU A 110 9.67 -19.38 -10.02
C LEU A 110 9.37 -18.86 -11.43
N VAL A 111 9.49 -19.69 -12.46
CA VAL A 111 9.40 -19.27 -13.87
C VAL A 111 8.28 -19.94 -14.65
N PHE A 112 7.48 -20.80 -14.03
CA PHE A 112 6.51 -21.65 -14.71
C PHE A 112 5.49 -20.87 -15.54
N LYS A 113 4.86 -19.84 -14.99
CA LYS A 113 3.91 -19.00 -15.72
C LYS A 113 4.61 -18.23 -16.86
N ALA A 114 5.77 -17.64 -16.58
CA ALA A 114 6.54 -16.90 -17.58
C ALA A 114 6.98 -17.79 -18.76
N SER A 115 7.32 -19.07 -18.50
CA SER A 115 7.66 -20.02 -19.57
C SER A 115 6.52 -20.25 -20.56
N ARG A 116 5.28 -20.04 -20.13
CA ARG A 116 4.06 -20.14 -20.95
C ARG A 116 3.56 -18.82 -21.50
N GLY A 117 4.34 -17.73 -21.34
CA GLY A 117 3.96 -16.39 -21.80
C GLY A 117 2.88 -15.74 -20.91
N ILE A 118 2.67 -16.24 -19.71
CA ILE A 118 1.75 -15.66 -18.72
C ILE A 118 2.54 -14.69 -17.85
N GLU A 119 2.04 -13.47 -17.65
CA GLU A 119 2.64 -12.51 -16.73
C GLU A 119 2.71 -13.10 -15.32
N ASP A 120 3.87 -12.99 -14.69
CA ASP A 120 4.13 -13.60 -13.39
C ASP A 120 4.80 -12.59 -12.45
N ILE A 121 4.00 -12.09 -11.53
CA ILE A 121 4.43 -11.19 -10.46
C ILE A 121 3.98 -11.81 -9.14
N TYR A 122 4.92 -12.00 -8.22
CA TYR A 122 4.63 -12.62 -6.93
C TYR A 122 5.51 -12.06 -5.83
N GLU A 123 5.07 -12.23 -4.59
CA GLU A 123 5.87 -11.94 -3.41
C GLU A 123 6.65 -13.18 -2.99
N LEU A 124 7.87 -12.96 -2.52
CA LEU A 124 8.79 -14.00 -2.10
C LEU A 124 9.78 -13.43 -1.08
N THR A 125 10.19 -14.22 -0.12
CA THR A 125 11.25 -13.84 0.81
C THR A 125 12.62 -14.15 0.21
N TYR A 126 13.41 -13.12 -0.01
CA TYR A 126 14.83 -13.26 -0.37
C TYR A 126 15.70 -13.41 0.87
N ILE A 127 16.76 -14.23 0.72
CA ILE A 127 17.76 -14.50 1.74
C ILE A 127 19.09 -13.87 1.31
N ARG A 128 19.60 -12.94 2.12
CA ARG A 128 20.89 -12.31 1.86
C ARG A 128 22.06 -13.24 2.23
N LYS A 129 23.24 -12.90 1.75
CA LYS A 129 24.48 -13.63 2.06
C LYS A 129 24.76 -13.78 3.56
N ASP A 130 24.38 -12.79 4.36
CA ASP A 130 24.50 -12.83 5.81
C ASP A 130 23.40 -13.64 6.52
N GLY A 131 22.49 -14.26 5.77
CA GLY A 131 21.37 -15.02 6.27
C GLY A 131 20.14 -14.17 6.65
N SER A 132 20.22 -12.85 6.60
CA SER A 132 19.05 -11.99 6.83
C SER A 132 18.03 -12.13 5.71
N ARG A 133 16.76 -11.89 6.03
CA ARG A 133 15.61 -12.11 5.15
C ARG A 133 14.83 -10.84 4.93
N PHE A 134 14.29 -10.67 3.74
CA PHE A 134 13.40 -9.55 3.44
C PHE A 134 12.36 -9.93 2.40
N PRO A 135 11.14 -9.37 2.46
CA PRO A 135 10.11 -9.57 1.45
C PRO A 135 10.49 -8.86 0.16
N ALA A 136 10.38 -9.55 -0.94
CA ALA A 136 10.58 -9.00 -2.28
C ALA A 136 9.34 -9.21 -3.15
N VAL A 137 9.06 -8.27 -4.05
CA VAL A 137 8.14 -8.45 -5.16
C VAL A 137 8.98 -8.77 -6.39
N VAL A 138 8.71 -9.90 -7.02
CA VAL A 138 9.48 -10.42 -8.16
C VAL A 138 8.59 -10.48 -9.39
N SER A 139 9.03 -9.84 -10.48
CA SER A 139 8.45 -9.96 -11.82
C SER A 139 9.35 -10.84 -12.68
N VAL A 140 8.77 -11.78 -13.38
CA VAL A 140 9.50 -12.77 -14.20
C VAL A 140 9.07 -12.70 -15.65
N THR A 141 10.06 -12.66 -16.56
CA THR A 141 9.86 -12.65 -18.00
C THR A 141 10.76 -13.71 -18.66
N ALA A 142 10.20 -14.52 -19.54
CA ALA A 142 11.00 -15.44 -20.36
C ALA A 142 11.72 -14.66 -21.47
N LEU A 143 13.02 -14.92 -21.62
CA LEU A 143 13.84 -14.40 -22.70
C LEU A 143 13.81 -15.42 -23.85
N ARG A 144 13.48 -14.95 -25.06
CA ARG A 144 13.31 -15.80 -26.25
C ARG A 144 14.25 -15.36 -27.36
N ASP A 145 14.68 -16.29 -28.17
CA ASP A 145 15.44 -16.03 -29.39
C ASP A 145 14.51 -15.70 -30.57
N GLU A 146 15.09 -15.49 -31.77
CA GLU A 146 14.36 -15.19 -32.99
C GLU A 146 13.44 -16.34 -33.48
N GLN A 147 13.61 -17.55 -32.98
CA GLN A 147 12.82 -18.73 -33.25
C GLN A 147 11.77 -18.99 -32.18
N ASP A 148 11.56 -18.03 -31.23
CA ASP A 148 10.65 -18.13 -30.09
C ASP A 148 11.05 -19.19 -29.04
N ALA A 149 12.26 -19.74 -29.11
CA ALA A 149 12.78 -20.66 -28.12
C ALA A 149 13.24 -19.92 -26.86
N ILE A 150 12.94 -20.46 -25.68
CA ILE A 150 13.36 -19.85 -24.41
C ILE A 150 14.86 -20.05 -24.25
N ILE A 151 15.60 -18.95 -24.17
CA ILE A 151 17.05 -18.91 -23.95
C ILE A 151 17.40 -18.59 -22.49
N GLY A 152 16.44 -18.15 -21.70
CA GLY A 152 16.62 -17.81 -20.30
C GLY A 152 15.44 -17.05 -19.70
N TYR A 153 15.63 -16.49 -18.53
CA TYR A 153 14.61 -15.71 -17.81
C TYR A 153 15.24 -14.47 -17.21
N LEU A 154 14.46 -13.40 -17.18
CA LEU A 154 14.79 -12.17 -16.46
C LEU A 154 13.86 -12.06 -15.25
N LEU A 155 14.46 -11.96 -14.06
CA LEU A 155 13.77 -11.73 -12.79
C LEU A 155 14.13 -10.33 -12.28
N ILE A 156 13.13 -9.49 -12.09
CA ILE A 156 13.28 -8.17 -11.50
C ILE A 156 12.66 -8.20 -10.12
N GLY A 157 13.47 -7.99 -9.09
CA GLY A 157 13.06 -7.98 -7.70
C GLY A 157 13.18 -6.61 -7.07
N THR A 158 12.20 -6.23 -6.27
CA THR A 158 12.20 -5.01 -5.45
C THR A 158 12.03 -5.35 -3.97
N ASP A 159 12.78 -4.68 -3.10
CA ASP A 159 12.62 -4.83 -1.65
C ASP A 159 11.28 -4.18 -1.21
N ASN A 160 10.41 -4.99 -0.64
CA ASN A 160 9.06 -4.60 -0.22
C ASN A 160 8.98 -4.31 1.29
N THR A 161 10.12 -4.27 1.99
CA THR A 161 10.18 -4.10 3.45
C THR A 161 9.50 -2.82 3.91
N ALA A 162 9.83 -1.69 3.30
CA ALA A 162 9.28 -0.39 3.71
C ALA A 162 7.76 -0.34 3.54
N ARG A 163 7.23 -0.91 2.44
CA ARG A 163 5.78 -0.99 2.20
C ARG A 163 5.09 -1.86 3.24
N LYS A 164 5.61 -3.07 3.51
CA LYS A 164 5.03 -3.98 4.53
C LYS A 164 5.08 -3.39 5.92
N GLN A 165 6.17 -2.72 6.28
CA GLN A 165 6.26 -2.02 7.57
C GLN A 165 5.25 -0.88 7.70
N ALA A 166 5.05 -0.09 6.65
CA ALA A 166 4.05 0.98 6.65
C ALA A 166 2.63 0.43 6.76
N GLU A 167 2.32 -0.65 6.05
CA GLU A 167 1.02 -1.33 6.10
C GLU A 167 0.76 -1.93 7.50
N GLU A 168 1.75 -2.60 8.08
CA GLU A 168 1.66 -3.14 9.44
C GLU A 168 1.49 -2.04 10.51
N ALA A 169 2.22 -0.94 10.37
CA ALA A 169 2.07 0.22 11.26
C ALA A 169 0.67 0.83 11.17
N LEU A 170 0.11 0.94 9.96
CA LEU A 170 -1.25 1.43 9.75
C LEU A 170 -2.29 0.50 10.38
N LEU A 171 -2.15 -0.81 10.19
CA LEU A 171 -3.04 -1.81 10.80
C LEU A 171 -2.96 -1.76 12.33
N LYS A 172 -1.76 -1.67 12.90
CA LYS A 172 -1.57 -1.53 14.37
C LYS A 172 -2.17 -0.24 14.90
N ALA A 173 -1.99 0.89 14.21
CA ALA A 173 -2.59 2.17 14.59
C ALA A 173 -4.12 2.10 14.56
N GLY A 174 -4.71 1.51 13.51
CA GLY A 174 -6.15 1.31 13.40
C GLY A 174 -6.70 0.37 14.48
N ALA A 175 -6.00 -0.72 14.79
CA ALA A 175 -6.38 -1.65 15.85
C ALA A 175 -6.35 -0.98 17.23
N LEU A 176 -5.31 -0.18 17.52
CA LEU A 176 -5.20 0.58 18.76
C LEU A 176 -6.30 1.62 18.88
N GLN A 177 -6.56 2.38 17.81
CA GLN A 177 -7.64 3.37 17.76
C GLN A 177 -9.00 2.72 18.03
N ASN A 178 -9.28 1.58 17.39
CA ASN A 178 -10.50 0.81 17.61
C ASN A 178 -10.59 0.27 19.05
N ALA A 179 -9.49 -0.21 19.64
CA ALA A 179 -9.47 -0.68 21.01
C ALA A 179 -9.76 0.45 22.02
N ILE A 180 -9.17 1.63 21.81
CA ILE A 180 -9.45 2.82 22.65
C ILE A 180 -10.91 3.24 22.47
N PHE A 181 -11.35 3.37 21.23
CA PHE A 181 -12.72 3.78 20.91
C PHE A 181 -13.77 2.81 21.47
N ASN A 182 -13.53 1.51 21.39
CA ASN A 182 -14.44 0.48 21.92
C ASN A 182 -14.16 0.11 23.37
N SER A 183 -13.40 0.95 24.10
CA SER A 183 -13.25 0.77 25.53
C SER A 183 -14.61 0.78 26.25
N ALA A 184 -14.81 -0.18 27.14
CA ALA A 184 -16.06 -0.28 27.90
C ALA A 184 -16.22 0.80 28.99
N ASN A 185 -15.18 1.61 29.20
CA ASN A 185 -15.15 2.53 30.35
C ASN A 185 -15.73 3.91 30.06
N PHE A 186 -15.97 4.24 28.78
CA PHE A 186 -16.62 5.49 28.40
C PHE A 186 -17.52 5.28 27.16
N SER A 187 -18.61 6.05 27.12
CA SER A 187 -19.45 6.11 25.92
C SER A 187 -18.87 7.09 24.93
N SER A 188 -18.82 6.70 23.66
CA SER A 188 -18.49 7.57 22.55
C SER A 188 -19.60 7.51 21.52
N ILE A 189 -20.23 8.65 21.30
CA ILE A 189 -21.37 8.81 20.39
C ILE A 189 -21.02 9.91 19.41
N ALA A 190 -21.07 9.62 18.11
CA ALA A 190 -20.94 10.66 17.08
C ALA A 190 -22.20 10.73 16.24
N THR A 191 -22.52 11.95 15.78
CA THR A 191 -23.75 12.25 15.01
C THR A 191 -23.39 12.88 13.67
N ASP A 192 -24.37 12.84 12.76
CA ASP A 192 -24.34 13.71 11.58
C ASP A 192 -24.67 15.16 11.98
N ALA A 193 -24.64 16.08 11.00
CA ALA A 193 -24.95 17.48 11.21
C ALA A 193 -26.41 17.74 11.66
N ARG A 194 -27.31 16.76 11.48
CA ARG A 194 -28.71 16.84 11.92
C ARG A 194 -28.92 16.26 13.32
N GLY A 195 -27.86 15.71 13.91
CA GLY A 195 -27.87 15.10 15.22
C GLY A 195 -28.21 13.61 15.25
N VAL A 196 -28.40 12.97 14.10
CA VAL A 196 -28.70 11.54 14.05
C VAL A 196 -27.42 10.76 14.36
N ILE A 197 -27.50 9.84 15.32
CA ILE A 197 -26.38 9.01 15.77
C ILE A 197 -25.85 8.18 14.59
N GLN A 198 -24.55 8.31 14.30
CA GLN A 198 -23.84 7.57 13.26
C GLN A 198 -22.84 6.58 13.86
N ILE A 199 -22.35 6.86 15.06
CA ILE A 199 -21.40 6.02 15.77
C ILE A 199 -21.88 5.86 17.22
N PHE A 200 -21.85 4.63 17.71
CA PHE A 200 -22.25 4.26 19.05
C PHE A 200 -21.34 3.12 19.52
N ASN A 201 -20.36 3.42 20.36
CA ASN A 201 -19.34 2.43 20.73
C ASN A 201 -19.83 1.41 21.76
N VAL A 202 -19.04 0.36 21.98
CA VAL A 202 -19.34 -0.70 22.97
C VAL A 202 -19.53 -0.13 24.38
N GLY A 203 -18.81 0.94 24.73
CA GLY A 203 -19.00 1.64 26.01
C GLY A 203 -20.38 2.26 26.13
N ALA A 204 -20.86 2.90 25.06
CA ALA A 204 -22.22 3.45 25.01
C ALA A 204 -23.28 2.35 25.08
N GLU A 205 -23.10 1.23 24.37
CA GLU A 205 -24.01 0.08 24.45
C GLU A 205 -24.13 -0.44 25.89
N ARG A 206 -23.01 -0.63 26.57
CA ARG A 206 -22.99 -1.11 27.97
C ARG A 206 -23.58 -0.12 28.95
N MET A 207 -23.29 1.17 28.82
CA MET A 207 -23.79 2.20 29.70
C MET A 207 -25.28 2.45 29.52
N LEU A 208 -25.75 2.47 28.30
CA LEU A 208 -27.10 2.89 27.93
C LEU A 208 -28.06 1.72 27.69
N GLY A 209 -27.52 0.49 27.50
CA GLY A 209 -28.32 -0.71 27.31
C GLY A 209 -28.97 -0.86 25.92
N TYR A 210 -28.67 0.02 25.00
CA TYR A 210 -29.05 -0.09 23.58
C TYR A 210 -27.96 -0.78 22.80
N MET A 211 -28.32 -1.54 21.78
CA MET A 211 -27.36 -1.98 20.76
C MET A 211 -27.17 -0.86 19.72
N ALA A 212 -25.97 -0.74 19.16
CA ALA A 212 -25.69 0.27 18.15
C ALA A 212 -26.69 0.24 16.98
N ALA A 213 -27.10 -0.95 16.54
CA ALA A 213 -28.07 -1.14 15.46
C ALA A 213 -29.48 -0.58 15.78
N GLU A 214 -29.81 -0.38 17.06
CA GLU A 214 -31.11 0.15 17.48
C GLU A 214 -31.15 1.68 17.52
N VAL A 215 -29.99 2.33 17.57
CA VAL A 215 -29.90 3.79 17.73
C VAL A 215 -29.26 4.48 16.51
N MET A 216 -28.34 3.81 15.84
CA MET A 216 -27.65 4.38 14.66
C MET A 216 -28.64 4.60 13.51
N ASN A 217 -28.53 5.77 12.87
CA ASN A 217 -29.42 6.23 11.80
C ASN A 217 -30.92 6.36 12.21
N GLN A 218 -31.24 6.34 13.50
CA GLN A 218 -32.63 6.32 13.99
C GLN A 218 -32.93 7.44 14.96
N ILE A 219 -32.09 7.67 15.96
CA ILE A 219 -32.34 8.62 17.04
C ILE A 219 -31.18 9.61 17.21
N THR A 220 -31.42 10.62 18.04
CA THR A 220 -30.42 11.63 18.45
C THR A 220 -29.99 11.40 19.91
N PRO A 221 -28.88 11.97 20.37
CA PRO A 221 -28.53 11.96 21.79
C PRO A 221 -29.57 12.59 22.72
N ALA A 222 -30.40 13.52 22.22
CA ALA A 222 -31.47 14.11 23.01
C ALA A 222 -32.56 13.08 23.37
N ASP A 223 -32.79 12.07 22.54
CA ASP A 223 -33.80 11.01 22.77
C ASP A 223 -33.42 10.06 23.91
N ILE A 224 -32.16 10.01 24.27
CA ILE A 224 -31.61 9.20 25.38
C ILE A 224 -31.21 10.07 26.59
N SER A 225 -31.60 11.34 26.59
CA SER A 225 -31.34 12.32 27.67
C SER A 225 -32.61 12.70 28.39
N ASP A 226 -32.50 13.22 29.62
CA ASP A 226 -33.67 13.72 30.35
C ASP A 226 -34.26 14.96 29.60
N PRO A 227 -35.53 14.90 29.17
CA PRO A 227 -36.12 15.98 28.37
C PRO A 227 -36.21 17.31 29.15
N GLN A 228 -36.40 17.29 30.45
CA GLN A 228 -36.50 18.50 31.26
C GLN A 228 -35.16 19.19 31.40
N GLU A 229 -34.07 18.41 31.57
CA GLU A 229 -32.71 18.97 31.61
C GLU A 229 -32.30 19.53 30.23
N VAL A 230 -32.68 18.89 29.14
CA VAL A 230 -32.41 19.42 27.78
C VAL A 230 -33.16 20.72 27.51
N ILE A 231 -34.41 20.85 28.00
CA ILE A 231 -35.18 22.10 27.90
C ILE A 231 -34.53 23.19 28.75
N ALA A 232 -34.24 22.89 30.03
CA ALA A 232 -33.61 23.87 30.92
C ALA A 232 -32.25 24.35 30.35
N ARG A 233 -31.45 23.47 29.79
CA ARG A 233 -30.20 23.82 29.12
C ARG A 233 -30.40 24.75 27.93
N ALA A 234 -31.42 24.54 27.10
CA ALA A 234 -31.74 25.42 25.98
C ALA A 234 -32.10 26.82 26.46
N GLU A 235 -32.88 26.93 27.56
CA GLU A 235 -33.25 28.21 28.18
C GLU A 235 -32.03 28.94 28.76
N GLU A 236 -31.19 28.22 29.51
CA GLU A 236 -29.95 28.76 30.11
C GLU A 236 -29.01 29.30 29.02
N LEU A 237 -28.73 28.53 27.99
CA LEU A 237 -27.88 28.94 26.87
C LEU A 237 -28.48 30.10 26.07
N THR A 238 -29.80 30.13 25.91
CA THR A 238 -30.50 31.29 25.31
C THR A 238 -30.27 32.57 26.07
N LEU A 239 -30.35 32.51 27.41
CA LEU A 239 -30.08 33.66 28.27
C LEU A 239 -28.62 34.06 28.27
N GLU A 240 -27.71 33.08 28.36
CA GLU A 240 -26.25 33.31 28.37
C GLU A 240 -25.78 33.96 27.08
N LEU A 241 -26.24 33.45 25.92
CA LEU A 241 -25.69 33.82 24.62
C LEU A 241 -26.56 34.80 23.83
N GLY A 242 -27.72 35.18 24.35
CA GLY A 242 -28.62 36.13 23.71
C GLY A 242 -29.20 35.68 22.35
N THR A 243 -29.16 34.36 22.09
CA THR A 243 -29.61 33.75 20.83
C THR A 243 -30.62 32.63 21.16
N PRO A 244 -31.83 32.64 20.57
CA PRO A 244 -32.77 31.56 20.77
C PRO A 244 -32.18 30.18 20.40
N ILE A 245 -32.25 29.24 21.31
CA ILE A 245 -31.76 27.86 21.13
C ILE A 245 -32.92 26.90 21.31
N THR A 246 -33.09 26.01 20.33
CA THR A 246 -34.18 25.04 20.34
C THR A 246 -33.86 23.90 21.29
N PRO A 247 -34.79 23.52 22.19
CA PRO A 247 -34.66 22.31 22.99
C PRO A 247 -34.48 21.06 22.11
N GLY A 248 -33.55 20.21 22.48
CA GLY A 248 -33.20 19.00 21.72
C GLY A 248 -31.71 18.92 21.40
N PHE A 249 -31.37 18.35 20.25
CA PHE A 249 -29.97 18.17 19.85
C PHE A 249 -29.19 19.50 19.79
N GLU A 250 -29.82 20.57 19.29
CA GLU A 250 -29.18 21.89 19.23
C GLU A 250 -28.64 22.36 20.59
N ALA A 251 -29.44 22.20 21.65
CA ALA A 251 -29.02 22.58 23.01
C ALA A 251 -27.80 21.79 23.50
N LEU A 252 -27.62 20.54 23.03
CA LEU A 252 -26.53 19.68 23.42
C LEU A 252 -25.20 20.04 22.73
N VAL A 253 -25.25 20.64 21.54
CA VAL A 253 -24.06 20.87 20.70
C VAL A 253 -23.79 22.34 20.40
N PHE A 254 -24.61 23.27 20.91
CA PHE A 254 -24.59 24.67 20.49
C PHE A 254 -23.23 25.36 20.66
N LYS A 255 -22.59 25.21 21.82
CA LYS A 255 -21.24 25.77 22.07
C LYS A 255 -20.19 25.08 21.20
N ALA A 256 -20.20 23.76 21.12
CA ALA A 256 -19.26 22.98 20.34
C ALA A 256 -19.32 23.30 18.84
N SER A 257 -20.52 23.53 18.28
CA SER A 257 -20.69 23.93 16.89
C SER A 257 -20.00 25.27 16.54
N ARG A 258 -19.78 26.11 17.56
CA ARG A 258 -19.07 27.39 17.45
C ARG A 258 -17.59 27.32 17.85
N GLY A 259 -17.08 26.10 18.11
CA GLY A 259 -15.68 25.89 18.49
C GLY A 259 -15.39 26.23 19.96
N ILE A 260 -16.42 26.32 20.80
CA ILE A 260 -16.31 26.54 22.24
C ILE A 260 -16.35 25.18 22.91
N GLU A 261 -15.39 24.91 23.78
CA GLU A 261 -15.38 23.69 24.60
C GLU A 261 -16.66 23.64 25.45
N ASP A 262 -17.31 22.48 25.43
CA ASP A 262 -18.60 22.29 26.11
C ASP A 262 -18.59 21.01 26.94
N ILE A 263 -18.50 21.16 28.22
CA ILE A 263 -18.56 20.07 29.21
C ILE A 263 -19.68 20.39 30.19
N TYR A 264 -20.62 19.47 30.33
CA TYR A 264 -21.76 19.66 31.19
C TYR A 264 -22.26 18.34 31.80
N GLU A 265 -23.02 18.42 32.85
CA GLU A 265 -23.72 17.29 33.45
C GLU A 265 -25.10 17.12 32.84
N LEU A 266 -25.51 15.88 32.64
CA LEU A 266 -26.80 15.52 32.07
C LEU A 266 -27.21 14.13 32.56
N THR A 267 -28.51 13.92 32.78
CA THR A 267 -29.07 12.62 33.10
C THR A 267 -29.37 11.84 31.83
N TYR A 268 -28.73 10.70 31.65
CA TYR A 268 -29.04 9.74 30.60
C TYR A 268 -30.10 8.74 31.03
N ILE A 269 -30.96 8.33 30.10
CA ILE A 269 -32.01 7.33 30.22
C ILE A 269 -31.59 6.07 29.49
N ARG A 270 -31.47 4.95 30.22
CA ARG A 270 -31.16 3.67 29.58
C ARG A 270 -32.38 3.07 28.90
N LYS A 271 -32.16 2.06 28.08
CA LYS A 271 -33.23 1.31 27.39
C LYS A 271 -34.27 0.72 28.33
N ASP A 272 -33.88 0.33 29.55
CA ASP A 272 -34.77 -0.20 30.60
C ASP A 272 -35.54 0.92 31.37
N GLY A 273 -35.33 2.19 30.97
CA GLY A 273 -35.91 3.35 31.63
C GLY A 273 -35.18 3.84 32.88
N SER A 274 -34.15 3.16 33.34
CA SER A 274 -33.32 3.62 34.45
C SER A 274 -32.50 4.85 34.07
N ARG A 275 -32.18 5.70 35.07
CA ARG A 275 -31.51 6.97 34.86
C ARG A 275 -30.18 7.02 35.61
N PHE A 276 -29.19 7.70 35.05
CA PHE A 276 -27.92 7.95 35.72
C PHE A 276 -27.32 9.30 35.28
N PRO A 277 -26.63 9.99 36.21
CA PRO A 277 -25.93 11.23 35.88
C PRO A 277 -24.69 10.92 35.01
N ALA A 278 -24.44 11.75 34.01
CA ALA A 278 -23.30 11.64 33.17
C ALA A 278 -22.64 13.02 32.96
N VAL A 279 -21.32 13.05 32.90
CA VAL A 279 -20.56 14.21 32.42
C VAL A 279 -20.33 14.02 30.94
N VAL A 280 -20.79 14.97 30.17
CA VAL A 280 -20.74 14.94 28.69
C VAL A 280 -19.77 15.98 28.19
N SER A 281 -18.78 15.58 27.41
CA SER A 281 -17.89 16.47 26.67
C SER A 281 -18.25 16.41 25.19
N VAL A 282 -18.49 17.56 24.58
CA VAL A 282 -18.93 17.67 23.18
C VAL A 282 -17.91 18.43 22.35
N THR A 283 -17.56 17.87 21.23
CA THR A 283 -16.63 18.46 20.24
C THR A 283 -17.23 18.38 18.85
N ALA A 284 -17.14 19.45 18.08
CA ALA A 284 -17.56 19.45 16.68
C ALA A 284 -16.49 18.73 15.82
N LEU A 285 -16.90 17.72 15.06
CA LEU A 285 -16.08 17.11 14.03
C LEU A 285 -16.08 18.01 12.79
N ARG A 286 -14.91 18.33 12.27
CA ARG A 286 -14.73 19.16 11.08
C ARG A 286 -13.84 18.42 10.09
N ASP A 287 -14.19 18.49 8.81
CA ASP A 287 -13.30 18.03 7.76
C ASP A 287 -12.08 18.94 7.66
N GLU A 288 -10.92 18.37 7.45
CA GLU A 288 -9.71 19.13 7.09
C GLU A 288 -9.92 19.74 5.70
N GLN A 289 -10.22 21.04 5.64
CA GLN A 289 -10.15 21.85 4.41
C GLN A 289 -8.91 22.71 4.42
#